data_44b1fa01dc23f909b78d3ac96c50b34c
#
_entry.id   44b1fa01dc23f909b78d3ac96c50b34c
#
_cell.length_a   1.000
_cell.length_b   1.000
_cell.length_c   1.000
_cell.angle_alpha   90.00
_cell.angle_beta   90.00
_cell.angle_gamma   90.00
#
_symmetry.space_group_name_H-M   'P 1'
#
loop_
_entity.id
_entity.type
_entity.pdbx_description
1 polymer ?
#
loop_
_entity_poly.entity_id
_entity_poly.type
_entity_poly.pdbx_seq_one_letter_code
_entity_poly.pdbx_strand_id
1 'polypeptide(L)'
;DEVLRALKKAVEKENEAHPEETAYYLPETLNGETVTWSKVPDLTGLELMALAAAAGAACWAAKGREEEKARQKREEQMLRDYPEIVSKMVLLLGAGLGMRKVLERIAVDYRKDLALGGQKRFAYEEIVFTCQEMENGVSEQEAYQRMGMRMGTGAYRSLAVLLTQNLKKGSKGLLELLKQESQEAFEERRRQAKTTGEKASTKLLLPMGMMLAVVLVILTVPAFLSFYA
;
A
#
# COMPACT_ATOMS: atom_id res chain seq x y z
N ASP A 1 7.09 -31.68 -45.61
CA ASP A 1 7.54 -32.89 -44.87
C ASP A 1 8.56 -33.75 -45.64
N GLU A 2 8.42 -33.91 -46.97
CA GLU A 2 9.38 -34.70 -47.79
C GLU A 2 10.75 -34.02 -47.91
N VAL A 3 10.75 -32.68 -48.09
CA VAL A 3 12.00 -31.86 -48.19
C VAL A 3 12.77 -31.91 -46.87
N LEU A 4 12.10 -31.85 -45.73
CA LEU A 4 12.72 -31.95 -44.42
C LEU A 4 13.34 -33.32 -44.15
N ARG A 5 12.69 -34.40 -44.62
CA ARG A 5 13.24 -35.76 -44.51
C ARG A 5 14.43 -35.98 -45.43
N ALA A 6 14.39 -35.46 -46.67
CA ALA A 6 15.52 -35.52 -47.61
C ALA A 6 16.73 -34.72 -47.07
N LEU A 7 16.46 -33.53 -46.51
CA LEU A 7 17.50 -32.69 -45.91
C LEU A 7 18.14 -33.36 -44.70
N LYS A 8 17.35 -33.94 -43.79
CA LYS A 8 17.87 -34.66 -42.62
C LYS A 8 18.75 -35.87 -43.01
N LYS A 9 18.32 -36.59 -44.04
CA LYS A 9 19.06 -37.74 -44.56
C LYS A 9 20.38 -37.32 -45.27
N ALA A 10 20.36 -36.19 -45.96
CA ALA A 10 21.54 -35.62 -46.61
C ALA A 10 22.56 -35.14 -45.58
N VAL A 11 22.11 -34.43 -44.52
CA VAL A 11 22.96 -33.96 -43.41
C VAL A 11 23.56 -35.14 -42.64
N GLU A 12 22.78 -36.20 -42.39
CA GLU A 12 23.23 -37.40 -41.68
C GLU A 12 24.29 -38.12 -42.49
N LYS A 13 24.11 -38.27 -43.81
CA LYS A 13 25.08 -38.91 -44.74
C LYS A 13 26.40 -38.14 -44.84
N GLU A 14 26.34 -36.78 -44.86
CA GLU A 14 27.55 -35.97 -44.93
C GLU A 14 28.35 -36.04 -43.64
N ASN A 15 27.67 -36.09 -42.48
CA ASN A 15 28.31 -36.20 -41.18
C ASN A 15 28.83 -37.62 -40.87
N GLU A 16 28.22 -38.68 -41.44
CA GLU A 16 28.76 -40.05 -41.38
C GLU A 16 30.09 -40.20 -42.12
N ALA A 17 30.36 -39.37 -43.13
CA ALA A 17 31.60 -39.36 -43.87
C ALA A 17 32.79 -38.76 -43.11
N HIS A 18 32.52 -37.99 -42.03
CA HIS A 18 33.51 -37.28 -41.19
C HIS A 18 33.34 -37.56 -39.69
N PRO A 19 33.49 -38.81 -39.22
CA PRO A 19 33.12 -39.23 -37.86
C PRO A 19 34.06 -38.67 -36.74
N GLU A 20 35.21 -38.13 -37.08
CA GLU A 20 36.19 -37.66 -36.08
C GLU A 20 36.19 -36.12 -35.86
N GLU A 21 35.35 -35.38 -36.57
CA GLU A 21 35.36 -33.90 -36.45
C GLU A 21 34.17 -33.43 -35.58
N THR A 22 34.47 -32.47 -34.72
CA THR A 22 33.50 -31.84 -33.78
C THR A 22 32.57 -30.85 -34.49
N ALA A 23 32.66 -30.70 -35.80
CA ALA A 23 31.88 -29.76 -36.61
C ALA A 23 30.82 -30.52 -37.42
N TYR A 24 29.63 -29.97 -37.52
CA TYR A 24 28.56 -30.49 -38.39
C TYR A 24 28.73 -29.92 -39.81
N TYR A 25 28.85 -30.85 -40.77
CA TYR A 25 28.93 -30.54 -42.19
C TYR A 25 27.52 -30.40 -42.78
N LEU A 26 27.27 -29.33 -43.48
CA LEU A 26 25.99 -29.03 -44.13
C LEU A 26 26.13 -29.27 -45.64
N PRO A 27 25.27 -30.05 -46.28
CA PRO A 27 25.39 -30.33 -47.71
C PRO A 27 25.18 -29.06 -48.54
N GLU A 28 26.04 -28.84 -49.53
CA GLU A 28 25.97 -27.71 -50.45
C GLU A 28 24.90 -27.90 -51.53
N THR A 29 24.49 -29.13 -51.80
CA THR A 29 23.49 -29.45 -52.82
C THR A 29 22.48 -30.46 -52.28
N LEU A 30 21.19 -30.23 -52.55
CA LEU A 30 20.09 -31.11 -52.25
C LEU A 30 19.28 -31.39 -53.53
N ASN A 31 19.18 -32.64 -53.96
CA ASN A 31 18.49 -33.04 -55.20
C ASN A 31 18.92 -32.30 -56.49
N GLY A 32 20.19 -31.84 -56.53
CA GLY A 32 20.72 -31.11 -57.69
C GLY A 32 20.54 -29.57 -57.65
N GLU A 33 19.91 -29.04 -56.62
CA GLU A 33 19.85 -27.60 -56.38
C GLU A 33 20.82 -27.18 -55.29
N THR A 34 21.42 -25.97 -55.42
CA THR A 34 22.31 -25.41 -54.42
C THR A 34 21.55 -24.91 -53.22
N VAL A 35 21.91 -25.36 -52.04
CA VAL A 35 21.29 -24.94 -50.76
C VAL A 35 22.10 -23.86 -50.13
N THR A 36 21.46 -22.70 -49.86
CA THR A 36 22.10 -21.58 -49.15
C THR A 36 21.72 -21.63 -47.67
N TRP A 37 22.70 -21.86 -46.83
CA TRP A 37 22.50 -21.89 -45.39
C TRP A 37 22.61 -20.48 -44.80
N SER A 38 21.60 -20.02 -44.11
CA SER A 38 21.61 -18.77 -43.36
C SER A 38 21.50 -19.02 -41.87
N LYS A 39 22.31 -18.33 -41.08
CA LYS A 39 22.24 -18.42 -39.64
C LYS A 39 20.96 -17.75 -39.16
N VAL A 40 20.02 -18.49 -38.61
CA VAL A 40 18.85 -17.94 -37.96
C VAL A 40 19.31 -17.32 -36.64
N PRO A 41 19.10 -16.02 -36.42
CA PRO A 41 19.45 -15.38 -35.15
C PRO A 41 18.59 -16.00 -34.04
N ASP A 42 19.25 -16.56 -33.05
CA ASP A 42 18.56 -17.08 -31.86
C ASP A 42 18.17 -15.91 -30.95
N LEU A 43 16.93 -15.49 -31.05
CA LEU A 43 16.35 -14.38 -30.29
C LEU A 43 15.90 -14.81 -28.88
N THR A 44 16.00 -16.09 -28.54
CA THR A 44 15.58 -16.66 -27.26
C THR A 44 16.28 -16.00 -26.07
N GLY A 45 17.57 -15.65 -26.22
CA GLY A 45 18.32 -14.92 -25.21
C GLY A 45 17.79 -13.49 -24.97
N LEU A 46 17.38 -12.81 -26.05
CA LEU A 46 16.84 -11.45 -25.96
C LEU A 46 15.44 -11.45 -25.31
N GLU A 47 14.61 -12.44 -25.64
CA GLU A 47 13.29 -12.61 -25.02
C GLU A 47 13.39 -12.91 -23.53
N LEU A 48 14.30 -13.79 -23.11
CA LEU A 48 14.57 -14.07 -21.70
C LEU A 48 15.09 -12.84 -20.96
N MET A 49 15.96 -12.05 -21.59
CA MET A 49 16.49 -10.83 -21.00
C MET A 49 15.40 -9.75 -20.85
N ALA A 50 14.51 -9.61 -21.83
CA ALA A 50 13.36 -8.70 -21.75
C ALA A 50 12.38 -9.12 -20.65
N LEU A 51 12.13 -10.42 -20.51
CA LEU A 51 11.25 -10.99 -19.47
C LEU A 51 11.84 -10.81 -18.07
N ALA A 52 13.15 -11.00 -17.92
CA ALA A 52 13.85 -10.74 -16.67
C ALA A 52 13.86 -9.25 -16.29
N ALA A 53 14.04 -8.35 -17.27
CA ALA A 53 13.97 -6.91 -17.05
C ALA A 53 12.54 -6.47 -16.65
N ALA A 54 11.52 -7.01 -17.30
CA ALA A 54 10.11 -6.74 -16.96
C ALA A 54 9.76 -7.24 -15.55
N ALA A 55 10.20 -8.44 -15.18
CA ALA A 55 10.01 -9.00 -13.84
C ALA A 55 10.73 -8.17 -12.77
N GLY A 56 11.97 -7.73 -13.04
CA GLY A 56 12.73 -6.84 -12.15
C GLY A 56 12.06 -5.49 -11.94
N ALA A 57 11.57 -4.87 -13.01
CA ALA A 57 10.83 -3.60 -12.95
C ALA A 57 9.51 -3.75 -12.18
N ALA A 58 8.77 -4.84 -12.38
CA ALA A 58 7.54 -5.14 -11.65
C ALA A 58 7.81 -5.35 -10.15
N CYS A 59 8.88 -6.05 -9.79
CA CYS A 59 9.27 -6.29 -8.40
C CYS A 59 9.69 -4.99 -7.70
N TRP A 60 10.44 -4.13 -8.39
CA TRP A 60 10.83 -2.81 -7.88
C TRP A 60 9.62 -1.89 -7.65
N ALA A 61 8.68 -1.85 -8.61
CA ALA A 61 7.44 -1.10 -8.49
C ALA A 61 6.52 -1.64 -7.37
N ALA A 62 6.48 -2.96 -7.17
CA ALA A 62 5.71 -3.60 -6.10
C ALA A 62 6.25 -3.20 -4.71
N LYS A 63 7.58 -3.16 -4.53
CA LYS A 63 8.22 -2.77 -3.26
C LYS A 63 7.87 -1.34 -2.85
N GLY A 64 7.92 -0.38 -3.77
CA GLY A 64 7.53 1.01 -3.49
C GLY A 64 6.05 1.14 -3.07
N ARG A 65 5.17 0.31 -3.63
CA ARG A 65 3.75 0.27 -3.25
C ARG A 65 3.51 -0.32 -1.85
N GLU A 66 4.34 -1.25 -1.42
CA GLU A 66 4.23 -1.86 -0.08
C GLU A 66 4.62 -0.86 1.01
N GLU A 67 5.70 -0.11 0.82
CA GLU A 67 6.14 0.94 1.75
C GLU A 67 5.10 2.05 1.89
N GLU A 68 4.53 2.49 0.75
CA GLU A 68 3.46 3.49 0.75
C GLU A 68 2.19 2.99 1.45
N LYS A 69 1.78 1.74 1.20
CA LYS A 69 0.65 1.12 1.91
C LYS A 69 0.91 0.96 3.40
N ALA A 70 2.13 0.61 3.80
CA ALA A 70 2.50 0.51 5.21
C ALA A 70 2.43 1.88 5.89
N ARG A 71 2.90 2.94 5.22
CA ARG A 71 2.81 4.31 5.70
C ARG A 71 1.36 4.77 5.84
N GLN A 72 0.53 4.54 4.83
CA GLN A 72 -0.90 4.87 4.86
C GLN A 72 -1.62 4.16 6.00
N LYS A 73 -1.38 2.86 6.20
CA LYS A 73 -1.96 2.10 7.32
C LYS A 73 -1.54 2.67 8.68
N ARG A 74 -0.28 3.09 8.83
CA ARG A 74 0.20 3.75 10.04
C ARG A 74 -0.52 5.08 10.29
N GLU A 75 -0.64 5.90 9.26
CA GLU A 75 -1.33 7.20 9.33
C GLU A 75 -2.83 7.00 9.66
N GLU A 76 -3.51 6.07 9.01
CA GLU A 76 -4.91 5.74 9.29
C GLU A 76 -5.12 5.24 10.73
N GLN A 77 -4.22 4.40 11.24
CA GLN A 77 -4.29 3.95 12.63
C GLN A 77 -4.10 5.12 13.60
N MET A 78 -3.10 5.99 13.36
CA MET A 78 -2.87 7.17 14.18
C MET A 78 -4.09 8.09 14.20
N LEU A 79 -4.69 8.38 13.05
CA LEU A 79 -5.88 9.21 12.95
C LEU A 79 -7.09 8.58 13.65
N ARG A 80 -7.20 7.25 13.63
CA ARG A 80 -8.24 6.53 14.38
C ARG A 80 -8.07 6.67 15.88
N ASP A 81 -6.84 6.67 16.35
CA ASP A 81 -6.50 6.76 17.77
C ASP A 81 -6.59 8.19 18.31
N TYR A 82 -6.49 9.19 17.43
CA TYR A 82 -6.44 10.60 17.78
C TYR A 82 -7.58 11.08 18.70
N PRO A 83 -8.88 10.85 18.39
CA PRO A 83 -9.97 11.31 19.24
C PRO A 83 -9.93 10.71 20.65
N GLU A 84 -9.52 9.45 20.78
CA GLU A 84 -9.39 8.78 22.08
C GLU A 84 -8.27 9.40 22.91
N ILE A 85 -7.11 9.67 22.29
CA ILE A 85 -5.97 10.28 22.95
C ILE A 85 -6.33 11.70 23.45
N VAL A 86 -6.92 12.53 22.58
CA VAL A 86 -7.30 13.90 22.96
C VAL A 86 -8.35 13.88 24.05
N SER A 87 -9.32 12.97 24.01
CA SER A 87 -10.33 12.84 25.08
C SER A 87 -9.72 12.43 26.41
N LYS A 88 -8.75 11.50 26.42
CA LYS A 88 -8.01 11.14 27.62
C LYS A 88 -7.21 12.33 28.17
N MET A 89 -6.60 13.14 27.29
CA MET A 89 -5.92 14.36 27.69
C MET A 89 -6.88 15.35 28.33
N VAL A 90 -8.04 15.60 27.73
CA VAL A 90 -9.09 16.50 28.27
C VAL A 90 -9.52 16.05 29.66
N LEU A 91 -9.79 14.73 29.83
CA LEU A 91 -10.23 14.17 31.09
C LEU A 91 -9.19 14.36 32.21
N LEU A 92 -7.94 14.01 31.92
CA LEU A 92 -6.86 14.06 32.90
C LEU A 92 -6.44 15.53 33.24
N LEU A 93 -6.44 16.43 32.25
CA LEU A 93 -6.23 17.88 32.47
C LEU A 93 -7.39 18.47 33.28
N GLY A 94 -8.64 18.05 33.01
CA GLY A 94 -9.81 18.45 33.77
C GLY A 94 -9.75 17.98 35.23
N ALA A 95 -9.09 16.88 35.51
CA ALA A 95 -8.80 16.40 36.85
C ALA A 95 -7.63 17.15 37.52
N GLY A 96 -7.03 18.16 36.85
CA GLY A 96 -5.99 19.01 37.41
C GLY A 96 -4.56 18.50 37.24
N LEU A 97 -4.31 17.45 36.42
CA LEU A 97 -2.96 17.01 36.15
C LEU A 97 -2.25 17.99 35.19
N GLY A 98 -0.96 18.22 35.38
CA GLY A 98 -0.12 18.91 34.40
C GLY A 98 0.12 18.08 33.16
N MET A 99 0.38 18.72 32.02
CA MET A 99 0.45 18.04 30.71
C MET A 99 1.46 16.89 30.65
N ARG A 100 2.64 17.08 31.27
CA ARG A 100 3.65 16.03 31.38
C ARG A 100 3.08 14.77 32.06
N LYS A 101 2.42 14.95 33.23
CA LYS A 101 1.79 13.85 33.97
C LYS A 101 0.64 13.19 33.19
N VAL A 102 -0.07 13.96 32.36
CA VAL A 102 -1.11 13.43 31.48
C VAL A 102 -0.52 12.45 30.48
N LEU A 103 0.56 12.83 29.79
CA LEU A 103 1.24 11.95 28.83
C LEU A 103 1.85 10.72 29.51
N GLU A 104 2.51 10.92 30.68
CA GLU A 104 3.05 9.81 31.49
C GLU A 104 1.94 8.84 31.88
N ARG A 105 0.77 9.33 32.28
CA ARG A 105 -0.38 8.49 32.65
C ARG A 105 -0.89 7.69 31.44
N ILE A 106 -1.06 8.32 30.29
CA ILE A 106 -1.46 7.65 29.05
C ILE A 106 -0.44 6.57 28.66
N ALA A 107 0.86 6.86 28.77
CA ALA A 107 1.92 5.92 28.46
C ALA A 107 1.92 4.71 29.41
N VAL A 108 1.71 4.94 30.70
CA VAL A 108 1.62 3.86 31.71
C VAL A 108 0.41 2.97 31.46
N ASP A 109 -0.75 3.57 31.19
CA ASP A 109 -1.99 2.82 30.92
C ASP A 109 -1.84 1.97 29.63
N TYR A 110 -1.24 2.53 28.58
CA TYR A 110 -0.94 1.78 27.36
C TYR A 110 0.04 0.62 27.59
N ARG A 111 1.13 0.83 28.35
CA ARG A 111 2.07 -0.25 28.67
C ARG A 111 1.41 -1.40 29.44
N LYS A 112 0.48 -1.08 30.36
CA LYS A 112 -0.30 -2.10 31.08
C LYS A 112 -1.21 -2.88 30.14
N ASP A 113 -1.90 -2.19 29.24
CA ASP A 113 -2.76 -2.81 28.23
C ASP A 113 -1.94 -3.76 27.34
N LEU A 114 -0.76 -3.31 26.89
CA LEU A 114 0.15 -4.11 26.10
C LEU A 114 0.64 -5.37 26.84
N ALA A 115 0.92 -5.25 28.14
CA ALA A 115 1.34 -6.39 28.98
C ALA A 115 0.21 -7.42 29.17
N LEU A 116 -1.05 -7.01 29.04
CA LEU A 116 -2.24 -7.88 29.07
C LEU A 116 -2.61 -8.47 27.69
N GLY A 117 -1.74 -8.31 26.68
CA GLY A 117 -1.96 -8.84 25.33
C GLY A 117 -2.65 -7.85 24.38
N GLY A 118 -2.71 -6.57 24.72
CA GLY A 118 -3.19 -5.51 23.84
C GLY A 118 -2.36 -5.36 22.56
N GLN A 119 -2.96 -4.76 21.53
CA GLN A 119 -2.29 -4.55 20.25
C GLN A 119 -1.38 -3.33 20.28
N LYS A 120 -0.27 -3.39 19.53
CA LYS A 120 0.60 -2.23 19.32
C LYS A 120 -0.14 -1.13 18.55
N ARG A 121 -0.08 0.10 19.07
CA ARG A 121 -0.72 1.28 18.51
C ARG A 121 0.33 2.37 18.33
N PHE A 122 0.58 2.77 17.08
CA PHE A 122 1.68 3.68 16.74
C PHE A 122 1.62 5.02 17.47
N ALA A 123 0.44 5.62 17.63
CA ALA A 123 0.30 6.89 18.32
C ALA A 123 0.69 6.78 19.80
N TYR A 124 0.33 5.70 20.46
CA TYR A 124 0.70 5.46 21.88
C TYR A 124 2.18 5.13 22.05
N GLU A 125 2.77 4.40 21.10
CA GLU A 125 4.23 4.15 21.08
C GLU A 125 5.01 5.47 21.01
N GLU A 126 4.58 6.42 20.17
CA GLU A 126 5.19 7.74 20.08
C GLU A 126 5.01 8.57 21.35
N ILE A 127 3.88 8.44 22.04
CA ILE A 127 3.68 9.08 23.37
C ILE A 127 4.63 8.48 24.40
N VAL A 128 4.78 7.14 24.43
CA VAL A 128 5.74 6.46 25.29
C VAL A 128 7.16 6.94 25.03
N PHE A 129 7.55 7.03 23.76
CA PHE A 129 8.87 7.51 23.36
C PHE A 129 9.09 8.97 23.78
N THR A 130 8.08 9.81 23.64
CA THR A 130 8.13 11.23 24.04
C THR A 130 8.31 11.36 25.57
N CYS A 131 7.66 10.49 26.37
CA CYS A 131 7.87 10.45 27.81
C CYS A 131 9.33 10.07 28.15
N GLN A 132 9.90 9.08 27.46
CA GLN A 132 11.30 8.70 27.63
C GLN A 132 12.27 9.82 27.25
N GLU A 133 12.01 10.60 26.18
CA GLU A 133 12.81 11.78 25.85
C GLU A 133 12.82 12.79 26.99
N MET A 134 11.64 13.05 27.60
CA MET A 134 11.52 13.96 28.74
C MET A 134 12.20 13.41 30.02
N GLU A 135 12.17 12.11 30.25
CA GLU A 135 12.90 11.43 31.33
C GLU A 135 14.41 11.56 31.13
N ASN A 136 14.89 11.51 29.88
CA ASN A 136 16.29 11.66 29.50
C ASN A 136 16.76 13.12 29.44
N GLY A 137 15.93 14.09 29.91
CA GLY A 137 16.32 15.50 30.07
C GLY A 137 15.99 16.37 28.86
N VAL A 138 15.29 15.88 27.84
CA VAL A 138 14.77 16.73 26.77
C VAL A 138 13.67 17.64 27.33
N SER A 139 13.70 18.93 26.95
CA SER A 139 12.67 19.87 27.40
C SER A 139 11.29 19.48 26.87
N GLU A 140 10.22 19.74 27.67
CA GLU A 140 8.84 19.43 27.26
C GLU A 140 8.49 20.06 25.91
N GLN A 141 8.91 21.31 25.68
CA GLN A 141 8.66 22.02 24.43
C GLN A 141 9.27 21.27 23.24
N GLU A 142 10.51 20.86 23.35
CA GLU A 142 11.23 20.16 22.30
C GLU A 142 10.68 18.74 22.08
N ALA A 143 10.36 18.03 23.16
CA ALA A 143 9.78 16.68 23.10
C ALA A 143 8.43 16.70 22.36
N TYR A 144 7.55 17.67 22.64
CA TYR A 144 6.27 17.79 21.95
C TYR A 144 6.43 18.15 20.47
N GLN A 145 7.35 19.03 20.12
CA GLN A 145 7.64 19.35 18.72
C GLN A 145 8.16 18.13 17.95
N ARG A 146 9.12 17.40 18.53
CA ARG A 146 9.64 16.15 17.95
C ARG A 146 8.55 15.10 17.77
N MET A 147 7.67 14.95 18.77
CA MET A 147 6.51 14.05 18.71
C MET A 147 5.63 14.39 17.50
N GLY A 148 5.25 15.65 17.32
CA GLY A 148 4.42 16.09 16.20
C GLY A 148 5.07 15.85 14.82
N MET A 149 6.40 16.01 14.73
CA MET A 149 7.15 15.72 13.51
C MET A 149 7.20 14.21 13.21
N ARG A 150 7.45 13.38 14.21
CA ARG A 150 7.53 11.90 14.03
C ARG A 150 6.19 11.28 13.68
N MET A 151 5.11 11.78 14.28
CA MET A 151 3.75 11.32 13.96
C MET A 151 3.30 11.68 12.54
N GLY A 152 3.82 12.78 11.98
CA GLY A 152 3.70 13.13 10.55
C GLY A 152 2.32 13.57 10.08
N THR A 153 1.23 13.26 10.79
CA THR A 153 -0.14 13.63 10.42
C THR A 153 -0.48 15.07 10.82
N GLY A 154 -1.37 15.71 10.07
CA GLY A 154 -1.79 17.09 10.34
C GLY A 154 -2.35 17.28 11.75
N ALA A 155 -3.21 16.38 12.21
CA ALA A 155 -3.85 16.42 13.52
C ALA A 155 -2.82 16.41 14.66
N TYR A 156 -1.86 15.51 14.64
CA TYR A 156 -0.82 15.45 15.69
C TYR A 156 0.17 16.60 15.61
N ARG A 157 0.43 17.17 14.43
CA ARG A 157 1.23 18.40 14.32
C ARG A 157 0.52 19.59 14.95
N SER A 158 -0.78 19.76 14.69
CA SER A 158 -1.60 20.79 15.33
C SER A 158 -1.63 20.61 16.85
N LEU A 159 -1.83 19.37 17.33
CA LEU A 159 -1.76 19.04 18.74
C LEU A 159 -0.41 19.44 19.36
N ALA A 160 0.71 19.08 18.73
CA ALA A 160 2.04 19.43 19.22
C ALA A 160 2.25 20.95 19.32
N VAL A 161 1.74 21.72 18.35
CA VAL A 161 1.76 23.20 18.38
C VAL A 161 0.92 23.71 19.55
N LEU A 162 -0.30 23.19 19.74
CA LEU A 162 -1.17 23.57 20.86
C LEU A 162 -0.50 23.30 22.21
N LEU A 163 0.10 22.12 22.38
CA LEU A 163 0.83 21.76 23.60
C LEU A 163 2.00 22.70 23.85
N THR A 164 2.81 22.95 22.83
CA THR A 164 3.99 23.83 22.93
C THR A 164 3.63 25.28 23.27
N GLN A 165 2.58 25.81 22.62
CA GLN A 165 2.15 27.21 22.84
C GLN A 165 1.55 27.42 24.23
N ASN A 166 0.90 26.40 24.78
CA ASN A 166 0.19 26.53 26.05
C ASN A 166 1.02 26.10 27.28
N LEU A 167 2.25 25.61 27.11
CA LEU A 167 3.17 25.36 28.22
C LEU A 167 3.36 26.57 29.12
N LYS A 168 3.35 27.79 28.55
CA LYS A 168 3.55 29.07 29.25
C LYS A 168 2.25 29.68 29.76
N LYS A 169 1.08 29.30 29.24
CA LYS A 169 -0.22 29.93 29.54
C LYS A 169 -1.00 29.23 30.65
N GLY A 170 -0.54 28.08 31.11
CA GLY A 170 -1.23 27.29 32.15
C GLY A 170 -2.32 26.35 31.63
N SER A 171 -2.75 25.39 32.45
CA SER A 171 -3.61 24.27 32.03
C SER A 171 -5.05 24.65 31.67
N LYS A 172 -5.60 25.76 32.16
CA LYS A 172 -7.00 26.12 31.91
C LYS A 172 -7.27 26.51 30.45
N GLY A 173 -6.41 27.30 29.83
CA GLY A 173 -6.56 27.67 28.41
C GLY A 173 -6.37 26.49 27.46
N LEU A 174 -5.43 25.61 27.81
CA LEU A 174 -5.18 24.38 27.05
C LEU A 174 -6.37 23.41 27.11
N LEU A 175 -7.01 23.28 28.28
CA LEU A 175 -8.17 22.42 28.45
C LEU A 175 -9.32 22.80 27.52
N GLU A 176 -9.62 24.10 27.38
CA GLU A 176 -10.70 24.55 26.51
C GLU A 176 -10.42 24.29 25.03
N LEU A 177 -9.18 24.56 24.59
CA LEU A 177 -8.75 24.27 23.23
C LEU A 177 -8.77 22.78 22.92
N LEU A 178 -8.35 21.92 23.85
CA LEU A 178 -8.39 20.48 23.68
C LEU A 178 -9.81 19.91 23.71
N LYS A 179 -10.75 20.53 24.45
CA LYS A 179 -12.18 20.16 24.37
C LYS A 179 -12.73 20.42 22.98
N GLN A 180 -12.46 21.60 22.41
CA GLN A 180 -12.87 21.91 21.06
C GLN A 180 -12.25 20.94 20.06
N GLU A 181 -10.95 20.69 20.12
CA GLU A 181 -10.24 19.73 19.28
C GLU A 181 -10.83 18.31 19.39
N SER A 182 -11.17 17.89 20.62
CA SER A 182 -11.81 16.59 20.87
C SER A 182 -13.16 16.49 20.15
N GLN A 183 -13.99 17.53 20.24
CA GLN A 183 -15.30 17.57 19.57
C GLN A 183 -15.15 17.50 18.04
N GLU A 184 -14.27 18.31 17.47
CA GLU A 184 -14.00 18.33 16.04
C GLU A 184 -13.47 16.97 15.55
N ALA A 185 -12.58 16.32 16.31
CA ALA A 185 -12.07 15.00 15.99
C ALA A 185 -13.14 13.91 16.00
N PHE A 186 -14.08 13.95 16.94
CA PHE A 186 -15.22 13.02 16.96
C PHE A 186 -16.20 13.27 15.82
N GLU A 187 -16.46 14.52 15.47
CA GLU A 187 -17.34 14.85 14.35
C GLU A 187 -16.72 14.39 13.01
N GLU A 188 -15.42 14.60 12.83
CA GLU A 188 -14.70 14.13 11.65
C GLU A 188 -14.73 12.60 11.53
N ARG A 189 -14.51 11.88 12.63
CA ARG A 189 -14.63 10.42 12.67
C ARG A 189 -16.06 9.97 12.30
N ARG A 190 -17.08 10.65 12.81
CA ARG A 190 -18.48 10.37 12.49
C ARG A 190 -18.79 10.62 11.01
N ARG A 191 -18.24 11.70 10.43
CA ARG A 191 -18.35 12.04 9.01
C ARG A 191 -17.69 10.98 8.14
N GLN A 192 -16.48 10.57 8.48
CA GLN A 192 -15.76 9.51 7.76
C GLN A 192 -16.50 8.16 7.81
N ALA A 193 -17.09 7.81 8.94
CA ALA A 193 -17.92 6.61 9.06
C ALA A 193 -19.16 6.67 8.15
N LYS A 194 -19.84 7.82 8.07
CA LYS A 194 -20.97 8.03 7.17
C LYS A 194 -20.57 7.93 5.69
N THR A 195 -19.51 8.63 5.27
CA THR A 195 -19.06 8.59 3.88
C THR A 195 -18.58 7.20 3.45
N THR A 196 -18.01 6.42 4.37
CA THR A 196 -17.63 5.03 4.10
C THR A 196 -18.87 4.14 3.92
N GLY A 197 -19.91 4.36 4.72
CA GLY A 197 -21.20 3.68 4.56
C GLY A 197 -21.91 4.04 3.24
N GLU A 198 -21.91 5.30 2.85
CA GLU A 198 -22.48 5.78 1.59
C GLU A 198 -21.75 5.21 0.36
N LYS A 199 -20.41 5.16 0.41
CA LYS A 199 -19.59 4.51 -0.64
C LYS A 199 -19.89 3.01 -0.77
N ALA A 200 -20.19 2.32 0.32
CA ALA A 200 -20.58 0.91 0.29
C ALA A 200 -21.96 0.75 -0.37
N SER A 201 -22.94 1.61 -0.05
CA SER A 201 -24.25 1.64 -0.68
C SER A 201 -24.17 1.88 -2.19
N THR A 202 -23.33 2.82 -2.63
CA THR A 202 -23.17 3.13 -4.05
C THR A 202 -22.56 1.97 -4.82
N LYS A 203 -21.66 1.19 -4.21
CA LYS A 203 -21.11 -0.02 -4.84
C LYS A 203 -22.14 -1.12 -5.05
N LEU A 204 -23.19 -1.17 -4.26
CA LEU A 204 -24.30 -2.13 -4.43
C LEU A 204 -25.24 -1.74 -5.58
N LEU A 205 -25.28 -0.47 -5.99
CA LEU A 205 -26.07 -0.04 -7.15
C LEU A 205 -25.52 -0.57 -8.48
N LEU A 206 -24.23 -0.82 -8.58
CA LEU A 206 -23.58 -1.31 -9.80
C LEU A 206 -24.09 -2.70 -10.23
N PRO A 207 -24.12 -3.74 -9.36
CA PRO A 207 -24.67 -5.04 -9.75
C PRO A 207 -26.18 -4.96 -9.99
N MET A 208 -26.90 -4.09 -9.28
CA MET A 208 -28.34 -3.90 -9.50
C MET A 208 -28.64 -3.25 -10.86
N GLY A 209 -27.83 -2.28 -11.27
CA GLY A 209 -27.87 -1.67 -12.60
C GLY A 209 -27.53 -2.66 -13.72
N MET A 210 -26.53 -3.54 -13.53
CA MET A 210 -26.21 -4.61 -14.47
C MET A 210 -27.36 -5.61 -14.65
N MET A 211 -28.02 -6.02 -13.54
CA MET A 211 -29.19 -6.90 -13.63
C MET A 211 -30.36 -6.25 -14.41
N LEU A 212 -30.59 -4.96 -14.14
CA LEU A 212 -31.61 -4.20 -14.88
C LEU A 212 -31.28 -4.13 -16.37
N ALA A 213 -30.03 -3.88 -16.74
CA ALA A 213 -29.58 -3.85 -18.12
C ALA A 213 -29.79 -5.20 -18.84
N VAL A 214 -29.45 -6.31 -18.19
CA VAL A 214 -29.67 -7.65 -18.75
C VAL A 214 -31.16 -7.94 -18.99
N VAL A 215 -32.01 -7.61 -18.02
CA VAL A 215 -33.46 -7.78 -18.16
C VAL A 215 -34.00 -6.92 -19.31
N LEU A 216 -33.52 -5.70 -19.43
CA LEU A 216 -33.93 -4.78 -20.50
C LEU A 216 -33.54 -5.30 -21.88
N VAL A 217 -32.33 -5.86 -22.02
CA VAL A 217 -31.87 -6.50 -23.27
C VAL A 217 -32.73 -7.72 -23.61
N ILE A 218 -33.03 -8.60 -22.64
CA ILE A 218 -33.87 -9.80 -22.85
C ILE A 218 -35.28 -9.43 -23.32
N LEU A 219 -35.85 -8.33 -22.82
CA LEU A 219 -37.17 -7.87 -23.22
C LEU A 219 -37.16 -7.13 -24.57
N THR A 220 -36.09 -6.40 -24.85
CA THR A 220 -36.00 -5.54 -26.05
C THR A 220 -35.69 -6.36 -27.31
N VAL A 221 -34.83 -7.38 -27.22
CA VAL A 221 -34.44 -8.20 -28.38
C VAL A 221 -35.65 -8.90 -29.03
N PRO A 222 -36.54 -9.63 -28.35
CA PRO A 222 -37.70 -10.25 -28.98
C PRO A 222 -38.73 -9.21 -29.47
N ALA A 223 -38.86 -8.06 -28.80
CA ALA A 223 -39.74 -6.97 -29.28
C ALA A 223 -39.28 -6.40 -30.61
N PHE A 224 -37.97 -6.18 -30.80
CA PHE A 224 -37.41 -5.74 -32.07
C PHE A 224 -37.53 -6.79 -33.18
N LEU A 225 -37.30 -8.07 -32.89
CA LEU A 225 -37.46 -9.16 -33.85
C LEU A 225 -38.91 -9.32 -34.29
N SER A 226 -39.89 -9.14 -33.40
CA SER A 226 -41.34 -9.20 -33.74
C SER A 226 -41.79 -8.01 -34.58
N PHE A 227 -41.08 -6.90 -34.58
CA PHE A 227 -41.41 -5.73 -35.39
C PHE A 227 -40.84 -5.81 -36.82
N TYR A 228 -39.82 -6.67 -37.02
CA TYR A 228 -39.15 -6.82 -38.33
C TYR A 228 -39.59 -8.09 -39.09
N ALA A 229 -40.39 -8.96 -38.47
CA ALA A 229 -41.02 -10.13 -39.08
C ALA A 229 -42.47 -9.84 -39.49
#